data_cb0481dbfc5a8e004d9b204586522420
#
_entry.id   cb0481dbfc5a8e004d9b204586522420
#
_cell.length_a   1.000
_cell.length_b   1.000
_cell.length_c   1.000
_cell.angle_alpha   90.00
_cell.angle_beta   90.00
_cell.angle_gamma   90.00
#
_symmetry.space_group_name_H-M   'P 1'
#
loop_
_entity.id
_entity.type
_entity.pdbx_description
1 polymer ?
#
loop_
_entity_poly.entity_id
_entity_poly.type
_entity_poly.pdbx_seq_one_letter_code
_entity_poly.pdbx_strand_id
1 'polypeptide(L)'
;MEKQVNTDLDLLVNIVDGQMIVCELVDRYLKTKTGVRQSTKQGYVTVQRLLAKEAFGKKTIRSVKTSDAKLFLIKLQQEDGKSYSSIHTIRGVLRPAFQMAVDDDILVKNPFGFQLAGVLVNDAVTREAITKDQMRKFLKFVHDDVVYCKYYEVV
;
A
#
# COMPACT_ATOMS: atom_id res chain seq x y z
N MET A 1 18.64 2.33 41.38
CA MET A 1 17.74 3.44 40.99
C MET A 1 17.74 3.72 39.50
N GLU A 2 18.88 3.83 38.82
CA GLU A 2 18.92 4.11 37.36
C GLU A 2 18.23 3.09 36.46
N LYS A 3 18.29 1.77 36.77
CA LYS A 3 17.61 0.73 35.96
C LYS A 3 16.10 0.84 35.99
N GLN A 4 15.51 1.27 37.12
CA GLN A 4 14.06 1.38 37.28
C GLN A 4 13.51 2.61 36.52
N VAL A 5 14.24 3.72 36.54
CA VAL A 5 13.89 4.96 35.86
C VAL A 5 13.93 4.75 34.32
N ASN A 6 14.93 4.03 33.77
CA ASN A 6 14.98 3.70 32.37
C ASN A 6 13.83 2.79 31.93
N THR A 7 13.45 1.78 32.75
CA THR A 7 12.32 0.90 32.44
C THR A 7 11.00 1.67 32.42
N ASP A 8 10.82 2.63 33.36
CA ASP A 8 9.61 3.46 33.40
C ASP A 8 9.54 4.44 32.20
N LEU A 9 10.68 4.99 31.78
CA LEU A 9 10.78 5.84 30.58
C LEU A 9 10.48 5.03 29.31
N ASP A 10 11.02 3.83 29.17
CA ASP A 10 10.75 2.93 28.04
C ASP A 10 9.27 2.51 28.00
N LEU A 11 8.63 2.27 29.17
CA LEU A 11 7.20 2.01 29.27
C LEU A 11 6.36 3.22 28.85
N LEU A 12 6.75 4.43 29.24
CA LEU A 12 6.07 5.67 28.85
C LEU A 12 6.20 5.95 27.36
N VAL A 13 7.38 5.76 26.77
CA VAL A 13 7.61 5.88 25.31
C VAL A 13 6.74 4.88 24.57
N ASN A 14 6.71 3.62 25.00
CA ASN A 14 5.84 2.59 24.41
C ASN A 14 4.34 2.90 24.53
N ILE A 15 3.92 3.55 25.63
CA ILE A 15 2.53 3.99 25.82
C ILE A 15 2.19 5.12 24.82
N VAL A 16 3.06 6.10 24.68
CA VAL A 16 2.88 7.23 23.73
C VAL A 16 2.87 6.72 22.28
N ASP A 17 3.83 5.86 21.91
CA ASP A 17 3.87 5.26 20.58
C ASP A 17 2.64 4.37 20.30
N GLY A 18 2.08 3.71 21.31
CA GLY A 18 0.86 2.91 21.16
C GLY A 18 -0.42 3.73 20.98
N GLN A 19 -0.42 5.02 21.31
CA GLN A 19 -1.53 5.94 21.02
C GLN A 19 -1.42 6.58 19.62
N MET A 20 -0.30 6.39 18.93
CA MET A 20 -0.09 6.83 17.57
C MET A 20 -1.23 6.37 16.67
N ILE A 21 -1.70 7.24 15.76
CA ILE A 21 -2.72 6.90 14.78
C ILE A 21 -2.09 6.23 13.54
N VAL A 22 -2.93 5.52 12.76
CA VAL A 22 -2.47 4.80 11.57
C VAL A 22 -1.77 5.74 10.55
N CYS A 23 -2.27 6.97 10.35
CA CYS A 23 -1.63 7.95 9.48
C CYS A 23 -0.19 8.25 9.91
N GLU A 24 0.02 8.50 11.20
CA GLU A 24 1.34 8.82 11.77
C GLU A 24 2.31 7.65 11.65
N LEU A 25 1.83 6.42 11.88
CA LEU A 25 2.63 5.21 11.70
C LEU A 25 3.10 5.07 10.23
N VAL A 26 2.20 5.29 9.27
CA VAL A 26 2.54 5.22 7.84
C VAL A 26 3.52 6.32 7.48
N ASP A 27 3.34 7.55 7.98
CA ASP A 27 4.26 8.65 7.74
C ASP A 27 5.65 8.35 8.32
N ARG A 28 5.72 7.80 9.52
CA ARG A 28 6.98 7.34 10.16
C ARG A 28 7.66 6.27 9.30
N TYR A 29 6.92 5.25 8.86
CA TYR A 29 7.43 4.21 7.98
C TYR A 29 7.96 4.77 6.65
N LEU A 30 7.22 5.67 6.00
CA LEU A 30 7.63 6.24 4.72
C LEU A 30 8.88 7.10 4.81
N LYS A 31 9.13 7.76 5.95
CA LYS A 31 10.38 8.50 6.22
C LYS A 31 11.60 7.59 6.25
N THR A 32 11.45 6.30 6.58
CA THR A 32 12.56 5.33 6.54
C THR A 32 12.92 4.88 5.11
N LYS A 33 12.05 5.19 4.11
CA LYS A 33 12.26 4.78 2.72
C LYS A 33 13.10 5.80 1.95
N THR A 34 14.39 5.55 1.87
CA THR A 34 15.35 6.34 1.08
C THR A 34 15.58 5.70 -0.29
N GLY A 35 15.98 6.46 -1.30
CA GLY A 35 16.34 5.95 -2.62
C GLY A 35 15.19 5.45 -3.50
N VAL A 36 13.94 5.77 -3.16
CA VAL A 36 12.75 5.32 -3.92
C VAL A 36 12.55 6.15 -5.19
N ARG A 37 12.14 5.48 -6.28
CA ARG A 37 11.81 6.14 -7.54
C ARG A 37 10.64 7.12 -7.38
N GLN A 38 10.60 8.18 -8.20
CA GLN A 38 9.57 9.22 -8.15
C GLN A 38 8.13 8.65 -8.31
N SER A 39 7.95 7.67 -9.21
CA SER A 39 6.65 7.00 -9.39
C SER A 39 6.17 6.29 -8.11
N THR A 40 7.09 5.64 -7.38
CA THR A 40 6.80 4.99 -6.10
C THR A 40 6.43 6.03 -5.03
N LYS A 41 7.12 7.17 -4.99
CA LYS A 41 6.79 8.27 -4.06
C LYS A 41 5.38 8.80 -4.30
N GLN A 42 4.96 8.95 -5.57
CA GLN A 42 3.59 9.34 -5.90
C GLN A 42 2.55 8.34 -5.40
N GLY A 43 2.86 7.03 -5.51
CA GLY A 43 2.04 5.97 -4.93
C GLY A 43 1.88 6.11 -3.41
N TYR A 44 2.97 6.40 -2.70
CA TYR A 44 2.95 6.64 -1.25
C TYR A 44 2.07 7.85 -0.87
N VAL A 45 2.23 8.98 -1.58
CA VAL A 45 1.38 10.18 -1.36
C VAL A 45 -0.09 9.86 -1.57
N THR A 46 -0.42 9.03 -2.56
CA THR A 46 -1.81 8.60 -2.80
C THR A 46 -2.37 7.79 -1.62
N VAL A 47 -1.56 6.88 -1.05
CA VAL A 47 -1.95 6.11 0.14
C VAL A 47 -2.13 7.02 1.36
N GLN A 48 -1.21 7.97 1.60
CA GLN A 48 -1.32 8.94 2.69
C GLN A 48 -2.60 9.78 2.57
N ARG A 49 -2.91 10.31 1.38
CA ARG A 49 -4.14 11.09 1.14
C ARG A 49 -5.40 10.26 1.35
N LEU A 50 -5.40 8.99 0.97
CA LEU A 50 -6.49 8.07 1.22
C LEU A 50 -6.71 7.90 2.73
N LEU A 51 -5.66 7.55 3.46
CA LEU A 51 -5.74 7.32 4.91
C LEU A 51 -6.19 8.56 5.67
N ALA A 52 -5.73 9.75 5.27
CA ALA A 52 -6.15 11.01 5.91
C ALA A 52 -7.66 11.27 5.78
N LYS A 53 -8.31 10.81 4.70
CA LYS A 53 -9.75 10.92 4.47
C LYS A 53 -10.54 9.84 5.22
N GLU A 54 -9.97 8.66 5.37
CA GLU A 54 -10.64 7.49 5.93
C GLU A 54 -10.65 7.50 7.47
N ALA A 55 -11.76 7.09 8.07
CA ALA A 55 -11.86 6.90 9.52
C ALA A 55 -10.84 5.89 10.05
N PHE A 56 -10.45 4.91 9.21
CA PHE A 56 -9.41 3.93 9.52
C PHE A 56 -8.05 4.58 9.81
N GLY A 57 -7.67 5.62 9.04
CA GLY A 57 -6.41 6.33 9.22
C GLY A 57 -6.31 7.09 10.56
N LYS A 58 -7.45 7.42 11.16
CA LYS A 58 -7.55 8.13 12.46
C LYS A 58 -7.62 7.19 13.67
N LYS A 59 -7.74 5.87 13.45
CA LYS A 59 -7.70 4.89 14.55
C LYS A 59 -6.32 4.82 15.16
N THR A 60 -6.26 4.61 16.48
CA THR A 60 -4.99 4.29 17.17
C THR A 60 -4.51 2.91 16.75
N ILE A 61 -3.20 2.75 16.52
CA ILE A 61 -2.63 1.51 16.00
C ILE A 61 -2.91 0.30 16.89
N ARG A 62 -2.95 0.49 18.22
CA ARG A 62 -3.28 -0.57 19.19
C ARG A 62 -4.75 -1.02 19.11
N SER A 63 -5.65 -0.14 18.67
CA SER A 63 -7.07 -0.49 18.52
C SER A 63 -7.38 -1.25 17.23
N VAL A 64 -6.44 -1.27 16.28
CA VAL A 64 -6.65 -1.93 14.97
C VAL A 64 -6.51 -3.44 15.11
N LYS A 65 -7.62 -4.13 14.92
CA LYS A 65 -7.67 -5.61 14.85
C LYS A 65 -7.55 -6.10 13.40
N THR A 66 -7.25 -7.38 13.24
CA THR A 66 -7.22 -8.02 11.90
C THR A 66 -8.57 -7.93 11.19
N SER A 67 -9.68 -7.97 11.92
CA SER A 67 -11.04 -7.76 11.38
C SER A 67 -11.20 -6.35 10.82
N ASP A 68 -10.74 -5.32 11.54
CA ASP A 68 -10.81 -3.93 11.06
C ASP A 68 -10.00 -3.74 9.77
N ALA A 69 -8.80 -4.33 9.72
CA ALA A 69 -7.95 -4.29 8.53
C ALA A 69 -8.62 -4.96 7.32
N LYS A 70 -9.28 -6.12 7.51
CA LYS A 70 -10.04 -6.79 6.46
C LYS A 70 -11.24 -5.96 5.99
N LEU A 71 -12.06 -5.47 6.93
CA LEU A 71 -13.24 -4.65 6.62
C LEU A 71 -12.86 -3.36 5.89
N PHE A 72 -11.75 -2.73 6.27
CA PHE A 72 -11.23 -1.56 5.57
C PHE A 72 -10.90 -1.87 4.10
N LEU A 73 -10.21 -2.98 3.81
CA LEU A 73 -9.88 -3.35 2.43
C LEU A 73 -11.11 -3.76 1.63
N ILE A 74 -12.08 -4.44 2.25
CA ILE A 74 -13.37 -4.80 1.63
C ILE A 74 -14.15 -3.53 1.26
N LYS A 75 -14.22 -2.56 2.18
CA LYS A 75 -14.85 -1.26 1.93
C LYS A 75 -14.24 -0.57 0.71
N LEU A 76 -12.91 -0.52 0.61
CA LEU A 76 -12.21 0.08 -0.53
C LEU A 76 -12.57 -0.58 -1.86
N GLN A 77 -12.84 -1.90 -1.88
CA GLN A 77 -13.25 -2.61 -3.09
C GLN A 77 -14.73 -2.39 -3.41
N GLN A 78 -15.60 -2.56 -2.41
CA GLN A 78 -17.05 -2.61 -2.62
C GLN A 78 -17.69 -1.23 -2.68
N GLU A 79 -17.27 -0.31 -1.81
CA GLU A 79 -17.86 1.03 -1.72
C GLU A 79 -17.09 2.05 -2.58
N ASP A 80 -15.75 2.03 -2.52
CA ASP A 80 -14.92 2.99 -3.25
C ASP A 80 -14.54 2.52 -4.66
N GLY A 81 -14.95 1.31 -5.08
CA GLY A 81 -14.71 0.76 -6.42
C GLY A 81 -13.22 0.59 -6.78
N LYS A 82 -12.34 0.43 -5.79
CA LYS A 82 -10.91 0.26 -6.05
C LYS A 82 -10.62 -1.15 -6.56
N SER A 83 -9.82 -1.24 -7.64
CA SER A 83 -9.37 -2.52 -8.18
C SER A 83 -8.51 -3.28 -7.18
N TYR A 84 -8.48 -4.61 -7.31
CA TYR A 84 -7.61 -5.49 -6.53
C TYR A 84 -6.14 -5.04 -6.53
N SER A 85 -5.62 -4.62 -7.70
CA SER A 85 -4.25 -4.11 -7.85
C SER A 85 -3.99 -2.85 -7.01
N SER A 86 -4.97 -1.91 -6.98
CA SER A 86 -4.86 -0.69 -6.16
C SER A 86 -4.84 -1.03 -4.67
N ILE A 87 -5.69 -1.96 -4.23
CA ILE A 87 -5.76 -2.40 -2.83
C ILE A 87 -4.49 -3.17 -2.44
N HIS A 88 -3.94 -3.98 -3.37
CA HIS A 88 -2.66 -4.64 -3.17
C HIS A 88 -1.54 -3.62 -2.90
N THR A 89 -1.52 -2.51 -3.65
CA THR A 89 -0.56 -1.41 -3.44
C THR A 89 -0.76 -0.73 -2.08
N ILE A 90 -2.00 -0.43 -1.68
CA ILE A 90 -2.31 0.17 -0.38
C ILE A 90 -1.85 -0.75 0.76
N ARG A 91 -2.18 -2.05 0.68
CA ARG A 91 -1.71 -3.03 1.66
C ARG A 91 -0.19 -3.18 1.66
N GLY A 92 0.45 -3.04 0.49
CA GLY A 92 1.91 -3.04 0.33
C GLY A 92 2.62 -1.94 1.11
N VAL A 93 1.91 -0.87 1.48
CA VAL A 93 2.38 0.18 2.40
C VAL A 93 1.99 -0.11 3.84
N LEU A 94 0.74 -0.49 4.09
CA LEU A 94 0.21 -0.71 5.44
C LEU A 94 0.86 -1.90 6.15
N ARG A 95 1.00 -3.04 5.46
CA ARG A 95 1.56 -4.26 6.08
C ARG A 95 2.98 -4.05 6.62
N PRO A 96 3.95 -3.49 5.86
CA PRO A 96 5.28 -3.26 6.42
C PRO A 96 5.32 -2.11 7.43
N ALA A 97 4.43 -1.10 7.35
CA ALA A 97 4.33 -0.08 8.37
C ALA A 97 3.89 -0.68 9.73
N PHE A 98 2.88 -1.54 9.73
CA PHE A 98 2.47 -2.27 10.93
C PHE A 98 3.49 -3.33 11.37
N GLN A 99 4.27 -3.88 10.43
CA GLN A 99 5.37 -4.79 10.79
C GLN A 99 6.46 -4.04 11.54
N MET A 100 6.82 -2.84 11.11
CA MET A 100 7.75 -1.98 11.84
C MET A 100 7.28 -1.74 13.29
N ALA A 101 5.98 -1.50 13.51
CA ALA A 101 5.45 -1.33 14.86
C ALA A 101 5.49 -2.63 15.70
N VAL A 102 5.47 -3.80 15.06
CA VAL A 102 5.69 -5.09 15.75
C VAL A 102 7.17 -5.28 16.06
N ASP A 103 8.06 -4.94 15.11
CA ASP A 103 9.51 -5.06 15.28
C ASP A 103 10.05 -4.06 16.32
N ASP A 104 9.35 -2.93 16.53
CA ASP A 104 9.59 -1.93 17.58
C ASP A 104 8.89 -2.27 18.91
N ASP A 105 8.33 -3.47 19.08
CA ASP A 105 7.61 -3.96 20.28
C ASP A 105 6.38 -3.12 20.71
N ILE A 106 5.87 -2.25 19.81
CA ILE A 106 4.67 -1.43 20.05
C ILE A 106 3.40 -2.27 19.91
N LEU A 107 3.41 -3.24 18.98
CA LEU A 107 2.32 -4.16 18.70
C LEU A 107 2.78 -5.61 18.84
N VAL A 108 1.91 -6.46 19.39
CA VAL A 108 2.18 -7.90 19.52
C VAL A 108 2.01 -8.64 18.19
N LYS A 109 1.14 -8.15 17.30
CA LYS A 109 0.78 -8.82 16.04
C LYS A 109 0.43 -7.82 14.96
N ASN A 110 0.88 -8.13 13.73
CA ASN A 110 0.54 -7.35 12.56
C ASN A 110 -0.91 -7.62 12.10
N PRO A 111 -1.82 -6.62 12.13
CA PRO A 111 -3.21 -6.80 11.70
C PRO A 111 -3.35 -7.09 10.20
N PHE A 112 -2.35 -6.78 9.38
CA PHE A 112 -2.31 -7.06 7.93
C PHE A 112 -1.56 -8.35 7.57
N GLY A 113 -1.32 -9.26 8.54
CA GLY A 113 -0.60 -10.52 8.34
C GLY A 113 -1.33 -11.58 7.49
N PHE A 114 -2.59 -11.35 7.11
CA PHE A 114 -3.41 -12.27 6.31
C PHE A 114 -3.10 -12.20 4.80
N GLN A 115 -3.57 -13.18 4.02
CA GLN A 115 -3.50 -13.17 2.56
C GLN A 115 -4.74 -12.50 1.95
N LEU A 116 -4.58 -11.72 0.87
CA LEU A 116 -5.68 -11.01 0.21
C LEU A 116 -6.65 -11.95 -0.53
N ALA A 117 -6.14 -13.04 -1.09
CA ALA A 117 -6.93 -13.99 -1.88
C ALA A 117 -8.15 -14.58 -1.15
N GLY A 118 -8.13 -14.61 0.19
CA GLY A 118 -9.27 -15.05 0.99
C GLY A 118 -10.20 -13.93 1.47
N VAL A 119 -9.95 -12.68 1.08
CA VAL A 119 -10.67 -11.51 1.60
C VAL A 119 -11.31 -10.69 0.48
N LEU A 120 -10.65 -10.59 -0.67
CA LEU A 120 -11.05 -9.75 -1.81
C LEU A 120 -11.24 -10.59 -3.07
N VAL A 121 -12.13 -10.13 -3.93
CA VAL A 121 -12.28 -10.68 -5.27
C VAL A 121 -11.13 -10.19 -6.15
N ASN A 122 -10.43 -11.12 -6.81
CA ASN A 122 -9.37 -10.77 -7.74
C ASN A 122 -9.99 -10.44 -9.11
N ASP A 123 -10.16 -9.17 -9.39
CA ASP A 123 -10.64 -8.61 -10.66
C ASP A 123 -9.50 -8.24 -11.62
N ALA A 124 -8.27 -8.65 -11.31
CA ALA A 124 -7.12 -8.33 -12.14
C ALA A 124 -7.20 -9.06 -13.50
N VAL A 125 -7.26 -8.26 -14.57
CA VAL A 125 -7.17 -8.79 -15.94
C VAL A 125 -5.74 -9.22 -16.20
N THR A 126 -5.57 -10.50 -16.55
CA THR A 126 -4.26 -11.02 -16.98
C THR A 126 -3.90 -10.38 -18.31
N ARG A 127 -2.81 -9.64 -18.35
CA ARG A 127 -2.29 -9.08 -19.58
C ARG A 127 -1.50 -10.16 -20.31
N GLU A 128 -1.96 -10.53 -21.47
CA GLU A 128 -1.22 -11.44 -22.35
C GLU A 128 -0.18 -10.66 -23.16
N ALA A 129 0.97 -11.29 -23.39
CA ALA A 129 1.97 -10.71 -24.24
C ALA A 129 1.50 -10.77 -25.71
N ILE A 130 1.73 -9.69 -26.44
CA ILE A 130 1.41 -9.62 -27.86
C ILE A 130 2.24 -10.69 -28.60
N THR A 131 1.58 -11.53 -29.39
CA THR A 131 2.24 -12.54 -30.22
C THR A 131 3.02 -11.88 -31.37
N LYS A 132 4.01 -12.60 -31.92
CA LYS A 132 4.80 -12.10 -33.04
C LYS A 132 3.91 -11.75 -34.26
N ASP A 133 2.84 -12.51 -34.50
CA ASP A 133 1.92 -12.24 -35.63
C ASP A 133 1.04 -11.01 -35.39
N GLN A 134 0.60 -10.81 -34.13
CA GLN A 134 -0.10 -9.59 -33.73
C GLN A 134 0.81 -8.37 -33.86
N MET A 135 2.07 -8.49 -33.41
CA MET A 135 3.07 -7.43 -33.55
C MET A 135 3.32 -7.08 -35.04
N ARG A 136 3.48 -8.09 -35.90
CA ARG A 136 3.65 -7.86 -37.34
C ARG A 136 2.45 -7.14 -37.97
N LYS A 137 1.23 -7.55 -37.62
CA LYS A 137 -0.01 -6.90 -38.08
C LYS A 137 -0.09 -5.46 -37.58
N PHE A 138 0.27 -5.22 -36.32
CA PHE A 138 0.30 -3.88 -35.73
C PHE A 138 1.32 -2.98 -36.46
N LEU A 139 2.56 -3.44 -36.61
CA LEU A 139 3.59 -2.68 -37.31
C LEU A 139 3.22 -2.38 -38.74
N LYS A 140 2.62 -3.35 -39.49
CA LYS A 140 2.12 -3.13 -40.83
C LYS A 140 1.02 -2.08 -40.84
N PHE A 141 0.06 -2.13 -39.91
CA PHE A 141 -0.98 -1.11 -39.79
C PHE A 141 -0.37 0.28 -39.54
N VAL A 142 0.57 0.41 -38.60
CA VAL A 142 1.22 1.70 -38.32
C VAL A 142 2.00 2.24 -39.53
N HIS A 143 2.66 1.36 -40.28
CA HIS A 143 3.39 1.75 -41.49
C HIS A 143 2.46 2.25 -42.62
N ASP A 144 1.34 1.55 -42.86
CA ASP A 144 0.44 1.81 -43.97
C ASP A 144 -0.61 2.90 -43.67
N ASP A 145 -0.80 3.29 -42.42
CA ASP A 145 -1.79 4.27 -42.00
C ASP A 145 -1.27 5.71 -42.14
N VAL A 146 -2.09 6.58 -42.79
CA VAL A 146 -1.73 7.98 -43.06
C VAL A 146 -1.47 8.80 -41.79
N VAL A 147 -2.13 8.48 -40.68
CA VAL A 147 -2.00 9.21 -39.42
C VAL A 147 -0.83 8.68 -38.57
N TYR A 148 -0.66 7.36 -38.54
CA TYR A 148 0.30 6.70 -37.64
C TYR A 148 1.66 6.41 -38.27
N CYS A 149 1.82 6.48 -39.61
CA CYS A 149 3.11 6.21 -40.27
C CYS A 149 4.27 7.07 -39.75
N LYS A 150 3.99 8.31 -39.31
CA LYS A 150 4.98 9.22 -38.73
C LYS A 150 5.56 8.72 -37.37
N TYR A 151 4.91 7.76 -36.73
CA TYR A 151 5.37 7.16 -35.46
C TYR A 151 6.03 5.79 -35.64
N TYR A 152 6.12 5.30 -36.87
CA TYR A 152 6.64 3.96 -37.18
C TYR A 152 8.08 3.75 -36.68
N GLU A 153 8.93 4.77 -36.78
CA GLU A 153 10.32 4.70 -36.31
C GLU A 153 10.45 4.71 -34.78
N VAL A 154 9.37 5.02 -34.05
CA VAL A 154 9.35 5.13 -32.58
C VAL A 154 8.76 3.87 -31.92
N VAL A 155 8.15 2.99 -32.69
CA VAL A 155 7.53 1.73 -32.29
C VAL A 155 8.48 0.56 -32.54
#